data_15a9d8fc3893abf19ae40f3541e2aca1
#
_entry.id   15a9d8fc3893abf19ae40f3541e2aca1
#
_cell.length_a   1.000
_cell.length_b   1.000
_cell.length_c   1.000
_cell.angle_alpha   90.00
_cell.angle_beta   90.00
_cell.angle_gamma   90.00
#
_symmetry.space_group_name_H-M   'P 1'
#
loop_
_entity.id
_entity.type
_entity.pdbx_description
1 polymer ?
#
loop_
_entity_poly.entity_id
_entity_poly.type
_entity_poly.pdbx_seq_one_letter_code
_entity_poly.pdbx_strand_id
1 'polypeptide(L)'
;MTTTTPIYLSTDFYKLSHREQYPVGTTKVYSTLTPRSNKYAPWSNHIVFFGLQYFIKEYLINRFNNEFFSQPLEDVISTYETFVKNTLGKTEVYTEHLVQLHNLGYLPIKITALPEGTLAPMRCPVMTIENTQPEFFWLTNFLETILSTTIWQPITSATLAYQYRKVLDGYAIKTTGSTAGVEFQGHDFSLRGMSSEQSGMASGMGHLTSFQGTDTIPAIFGVHKYYHAPLDFTTGASISATEHSVMCSYGQADELELFKHLLVDVYPSGLFSVVSDTWDFWKVVTEYLPALKDIIMARDGKLVVRPDSGDPVDIVTGTKVNGNTPEEKGLIECLWDTFGGEVNEQGYKVLDPHIGAIYGDSINLERATAISERLEAKDLLQQILCLVLVHSLTNITHVILSDSQLRQLLPLSTGKNVCSLRTPRRMMAQNVHNVDALLSLVKKTF
;
A
#
# COMPACT_ATOMS: atom_id res chain seq x y z
N MET A 1 -21.11 -17.52 18.33
CA MET A 1 -19.78 -16.96 18.69
C MET A 1 -19.24 -16.26 17.45
N THR A 2 -18.91 -15.01 17.55
CA THR A 2 -18.23 -14.28 16.47
C THR A 2 -16.85 -14.91 16.25
N THR A 3 -16.47 -15.14 15.01
CA THR A 3 -15.19 -15.78 14.63
C THR A 3 -13.99 -14.81 14.78
N THR A 4 -14.22 -13.58 15.20
CA THR A 4 -13.21 -12.54 15.38
C THR A 4 -12.87 -12.35 16.85
N THR A 5 -11.59 -12.17 17.15
CA THR A 5 -11.12 -11.83 18.51
C THR A 5 -11.77 -10.52 18.96
N PRO A 6 -12.44 -10.46 20.13
CA PRO A 6 -13.00 -9.23 20.65
C PRO A 6 -11.93 -8.14 20.82
N ILE A 7 -12.30 -6.88 20.60
CA ILE A 7 -11.31 -5.77 20.60
C ILE A 7 -10.55 -5.64 21.92
N TYR A 8 -11.21 -5.94 23.05
CA TYR A 8 -10.59 -5.93 24.38
C TYR A 8 -9.66 -7.12 24.69
N LEU A 9 -9.49 -8.03 23.73
CA LEU A 9 -8.49 -9.10 23.70
C LEU A 9 -7.56 -9.00 22.48
N SER A 10 -7.72 -8.00 21.62
CA SER A 10 -6.91 -7.79 20.41
C SER A 10 -5.55 -7.18 20.72
N THR A 11 -4.74 -7.87 21.53
CA THR A 11 -3.41 -7.47 21.95
C THR A 11 -2.52 -8.70 22.15
N ASP A 12 -1.23 -8.52 22.44
CA ASP A 12 -0.35 -9.62 22.81
C ASP A 12 -0.64 -10.09 24.24
N PHE A 13 -0.54 -11.39 24.51
CA PHE A 13 -0.85 -11.97 25.82
C PHE A 13 -0.12 -11.30 26.98
N TYR A 14 1.18 -11.06 26.84
CA TYR A 14 1.97 -10.48 27.92
C TYR A 14 1.51 -9.06 28.32
N LYS A 15 0.84 -8.34 27.41
CA LYS A 15 0.28 -7.00 27.67
C LYS A 15 -0.92 -7.03 28.62
N LEU A 16 -1.61 -8.14 28.75
CA LEU A 16 -2.71 -8.32 29.69
C LEU A 16 -2.25 -8.25 31.17
N SER A 17 -0.95 -8.45 31.42
CA SER A 17 -0.33 -8.33 32.75
C SER A 17 0.48 -7.04 32.96
N HIS A 18 0.69 -6.22 31.93
CA HIS A 18 1.57 -5.04 32.05
C HIS A 18 1.05 -3.98 33.01
N ARG A 19 -0.28 -3.85 33.14
CA ARG A 19 -0.87 -2.91 34.10
C ARG A 19 -0.34 -3.12 35.51
N GLU A 20 -0.17 -4.36 35.96
CA GLU A 20 0.35 -4.74 37.28
C GLU A 20 1.85 -4.51 37.42
N GLN A 21 2.57 -4.34 36.29
CA GLN A 21 4.02 -4.21 36.25
C GLN A 21 4.49 -2.75 36.25
N TYR A 22 3.60 -1.80 36.01
CA TYR A 22 3.92 -0.38 36.11
C TYR A 22 4.15 0.01 37.56
N PRO A 23 5.03 1.00 37.85
CA PRO A 23 5.24 1.49 39.20
C PRO A 23 3.92 1.95 39.86
N VAL A 24 3.80 1.69 41.15
CA VAL A 24 2.67 2.19 41.95
C VAL A 24 2.61 3.72 41.82
N GLY A 25 1.41 4.26 41.57
CA GLY A 25 1.21 5.69 41.38
C GLY A 25 1.47 6.18 39.94
N THR A 26 1.65 5.28 38.97
CA THR A 26 1.68 5.65 37.54
C THR A 26 0.34 6.27 37.15
N THR A 27 0.39 7.50 36.66
CA THR A 27 -0.78 8.27 36.25
C THR A 27 -0.82 8.55 34.76
N LYS A 28 0.34 8.43 34.06
CA LYS A 28 0.47 8.76 32.64
C LYS A 28 1.48 7.85 31.95
N VAL A 29 1.09 7.36 30.76
CA VAL A 29 1.97 6.71 29.81
C VAL A 29 1.88 7.44 28.48
N TYR A 30 3.04 7.87 27.98
CA TYR A 30 3.20 8.57 26.72
C TYR A 30 4.04 7.74 25.77
N SER A 31 3.52 7.45 24.59
CA SER A 31 4.19 6.60 23.59
C SER A 31 4.27 7.29 22.24
N THR A 32 5.27 6.91 21.45
CA THR A 32 5.46 7.43 20.09
C THR A 32 5.50 6.30 19.07
N LEU A 33 4.89 6.53 17.90
CA LEU A 33 5.12 5.72 16.72
C LEU A 33 6.28 6.33 15.91
N THR A 34 7.34 5.56 15.73
CA THR A 34 8.58 6.05 15.12
C THR A 34 9.13 5.02 14.13
N PRO A 35 9.28 5.35 12.83
CA PRO A 35 9.99 4.51 11.87
C PRO A 35 11.44 4.33 12.32
N ARG A 36 11.91 3.09 12.51
CA ARG A 36 13.22 2.85 13.15
C ARG A 36 14.38 2.82 12.17
N SER A 37 14.18 2.20 11.01
CA SER A 37 15.27 1.98 10.06
C SER A 37 14.72 1.62 8.67
N ASN A 38 15.52 1.89 7.66
CA ASN A 38 15.27 1.49 6.28
C ASN A 38 16.17 0.30 5.86
N LYS A 39 16.66 -0.49 6.80
CA LYS A 39 17.59 -1.59 6.54
C LYS A 39 17.11 -2.52 5.42
N TYR A 40 15.82 -2.75 5.36
CA TYR A 40 15.18 -3.63 4.39
C TYR A 40 14.45 -2.89 3.26
N ALA A 41 14.45 -1.56 3.28
CA ALA A 41 13.95 -0.69 2.24
C ALA A 41 14.98 0.42 1.93
N PRO A 42 16.20 0.05 1.48
CA PRO A 42 17.32 0.98 1.32
C PRO A 42 17.05 2.05 0.25
N TRP A 43 16.03 1.85 -0.55
CA TRP A 43 15.57 2.75 -1.59
C TRP A 43 14.81 3.98 -1.05
N SER A 44 14.48 4.04 0.25
CA SER A 44 13.85 5.22 0.87
C SER A 44 14.42 5.53 2.25
N ASN A 45 14.71 6.82 2.50
CA ASN A 45 15.07 7.37 3.83
C ASN A 45 13.86 8.02 4.54
N HIS A 46 12.68 7.95 3.94
CA HIS A 46 11.43 8.53 4.43
C HIS A 46 10.32 7.50 4.34
N ILE A 47 9.28 7.70 5.12
CA ILE A 47 7.99 7.03 4.95
C ILE A 47 6.93 8.04 4.52
N VAL A 48 5.89 7.59 3.83
CA VAL A 48 4.62 8.29 3.71
C VAL A 48 3.76 7.85 4.89
N PHE A 49 3.47 8.78 5.80
CA PHE A 49 2.61 8.50 6.94
C PHE A 49 1.15 8.41 6.50
N PHE A 50 0.53 7.23 6.64
CA PHE A 50 -0.82 6.98 6.14
C PHE A 50 -1.51 5.84 6.90
N GLY A 51 -2.86 5.84 6.98
CA GLY A 51 -3.68 4.78 7.56
C GLY A 51 -4.13 5.03 8.99
N LEU A 52 -3.79 6.17 9.61
CA LEU A 52 -4.22 6.50 10.98
C LEU A 52 -5.73 6.71 11.09
N GLN A 53 -6.37 7.38 10.14
CA GLN A 53 -7.82 7.56 10.14
C GLN A 53 -8.55 6.22 10.04
N TYR A 54 -8.07 5.30 9.22
CA TYR A 54 -8.59 3.94 9.16
C TYR A 54 -8.50 3.25 10.52
N PHE A 55 -7.34 3.30 11.18
CA PHE A 55 -7.15 2.73 12.52
C PHE A 55 -8.11 3.34 13.55
N ILE A 56 -8.21 4.67 13.62
CA ILE A 56 -9.06 5.36 14.59
C ILE A 56 -10.54 5.01 14.35
N LYS A 57 -11.01 5.16 13.10
CA LYS A 57 -12.42 4.97 12.77
C LYS A 57 -12.87 3.51 12.92
N GLU A 58 -12.06 2.56 12.45
CA GLU A 58 -12.44 1.15 12.52
C GLU A 58 -12.18 0.54 13.89
N TYR A 59 -11.01 0.72 14.46
CA TYR A 59 -10.64 0.01 15.69
C TYR A 59 -11.01 0.78 16.95
N LEU A 60 -10.66 2.06 17.06
CA LEU A 60 -10.88 2.80 18.29
C LEU A 60 -12.34 3.28 18.44
N ILE A 61 -13.02 3.52 17.34
CA ILE A 61 -14.42 3.97 17.39
C ILE A 61 -15.37 2.80 17.12
N ASN A 62 -15.35 2.23 15.92
CA ASN A 62 -16.35 1.25 15.49
C ASN A 62 -16.29 -0.03 16.33
N ARG A 63 -15.12 -0.68 16.41
CA ARG A 63 -15.00 -1.94 17.15
C ARG A 63 -15.12 -1.78 18.65
N PHE A 64 -14.54 -0.75 19.27
CA PHE A 64 -14.73 -0.53 20.71
C PHE A 64 -16.20 -0.24 21.06
N ASN A 65 -16.90 0.55 20.26
CA ASN A 65 -18.33 0.80 20.49
C ASN A 65 -19.15 -0.50 20.36
N ASN A 66 -18.94 -1.28 19.30
CA ASN A 66 -19.77 -2.44 19.01
C ASN A 66 -19.40 -3.69 19.81
N GLU A 67 -18.11 -3.90 20.11
CA GLU A 67 -17.61 -5.13 20.71
C GLU A 67 -17.30 -4.99 22.22
N PHE A 68 -17.31 -3.77 22.76
CA PHE A 68 -17.00 -3.51 24.15
C PHE A 68 -18.07 -2.63 24.82
N PHE A 69 -18.22 -1.36 24.46
CA PHE A 69 -19.09 -0.42 25.19
C PHE A 69 -20.59 -0.74 25.07
N SER A 70 -21.05 -1.28 23.95
CA SER A 70 -22.47 -1.67 23.77
C SER A 70 -22.79 -3.09 24.24
N GLN A 71 -21.78 -3.87 24.60
CA GLN A 71 -22.00 -5.24 25.10
C GLN A 71 -22.38 -5.21 26.58
N PRO A 72 -23.17 -6.19 27.08
CA PRO A 72 -23.40 -6.34 28.52
C PRO A 72 -22.07 -6.52 29.26
N LEU A 73 -21.85 -5.74 30.31
CA LEU A 73 -20.62 -5.77 31.08
C LEU A 73 -20.29 -7.18 31.60
N GLU A 74 -21.31 -7.91 32.04
CA GLU A 74 -21.16 -9.29 32.56
C GLU A 74 -20.57 -10.22 31.51
N ASP A 75 -21.00 -10.10 30.24
CA ASP A 75 -20.52 -10.94 29.12
C ASP A 75 -19.07 -10.61 28.78
N VAL A 76 -18.71 -9.32 28.77
CA VAL A 76 -17.32 -8.86 28.56
C VAL A 76 -16.40 -9.40 29.64
N ILE A 77 -16.78 -9.24 30.91
CA ILE A 77 -15.96 -9.69 32.05
C ILE A 77 -15.85 -11.20 32.10
N SER A 78 -16.95 -11.92 31.92
CA SER A 78 -16.96 -13.40 31.92
C SER A 78 -16.07 -13.95 30.81
N THR A 79 -16.15 -13.38 29.60
CA THR A 79 -15.29 -13.78 28.47
C THR A 79 -13.82 -13.52 28.77
N TYR A 80 -13.49 -12.33 29.25
CA TYR A 80 -12.11 -11.95 29.57
C TYR A 80 -11.53 -12.85 30.67
N GLU A 81 -12.24 -13.03 31.79
CA GLU A 81 -11.81 -13.89 32.89
C GLU A 81 -11.57 -15.32 32.45
N THR A 82 -12.55 -15.90 31.73
CA THR A 82 -12.46 -17.28 31.26
C THR A 82 -11.24 -17.47 30.37
N PHE A 83 -11.03 -16.56 29.43
CA PHE A 83 -9.90 -16.59 28.51
C PHE A 83 -8.56 -16.46 29.25
N VAL A 84 -8.41 -15.45 30.12
CA VAL A 84 -7.17 -15.21 30.86
C VAL A 84 -6.85 -16.30 31.85
N LYS A 85 -7.85 -16.83 32.59
CA LYS A 85 -7.65 -17.96 33.52
C LYS A 85 -7.14 -19.21 32.78
N ASN A 86 -7.77 -19.56 31.68
CA ASN A 86 -7.46 -20.81 30.97
C ASN A 86 -6.12 -20.73 30.20
N THR A 87 -5.70 -19.54 29.78
CA THR A 87 -4.54 -19.38 28.92
C THR A 87 -3.28 -18.91 29.66
N LEU A 88 -3.41 -18.04 30.66
CA LEU A 88 -2.27 -17.64 31.51
C LEU A 88 -2.12 -18.46 32.79
N GLY A 89 -3.02 -19.42 33.03
CA GLY A 89 -2.98 -20.26 34.23
C GLY A 89 -3.17 -19.49 35.54
N LYS A 90 -3.82 -18.31 35.49
CA LYS A 90 -4.09 -17.49 36.68
C LYS A 90 -5.30 -18.05 37.44
N THR A 91 -5.20 -18.14 38.76
CA THR A 91 -6.33 -18.51 39.63
C THR A 91 -7.31 -17.32 39.80
N GLU A 92 -6.75 -16.10 39.86
CA GLU A 92 -7.52 -14.86 39.96
C GLU A 92 -7.15 -13.92 38.80
N VAL A 93 -8.15 -13.25 38.26
CA VAL A 93 -8.00 -12.30 37.15
C VAL A 93 -8.52 -10.95 37.60
N TYR A 94 -7.68 -9.92 37.49
CA TYR A 94 -8.08 -8.56 37.77
C TYR A 94 -8.87 -7.99 36.59
N THR A 95 -10.12 -7.55 36.84
CA THR A 95 -11.03 -7.04 35.82
C THR A 95 -11.50 -5.62 36.04
N GLU A 96 -11.24 -5.04 37.23
CA GLU A 96 -11.74 -3.71 37.62
C GLU A 96 -11.38 -2.61 36.59
N HIS A 97 -10.22 -2.70 35.95
CA HIS A 97 -9.81 -1.75 34.91
C HIS A 97 -10.72 -1.78 33.68
N LEU A 98 -11.26 -2.94 33.31
CA LEU A 98 -12.25 -3.07 32.23
C LEU A 98 -13.63 -2.59 32.68
N VAL A 99 -14.03 -2.88 33.93
CA VAL A 99 -15.27 -2.36 34.51
C VAL A 99 -15.27 -0.84 34.51
N GLN A 100 -14.18 -0.21 34.95
CA GLN A 100 -14.02 1.24 34.97
C GLN A 100 -14.08 1.82 33.55
N LEU A 101 -13.39 1.20 32.58
CA LEU A 101 -13.39 1.64 31.18
C LEU A 101 -14.79 1.51 30.56
N HIS A 102 -15.45 0.39 30.80
CA HIS A 102 -16.81 0.16 30.28
C HIS A 102 -17.82 1.18 30.85
N ASN A 103 -17.75 1.44 32.15
CA ASN A 103 -18.61 2.44 32.81
C ASN A 103 -18.32 3.86 32.33
N LEU A 104 -17.08 4.17 31.91
CA LEU A 104 -16.71 5.46 31.34
C LEU A 104 -17.36 5.66 29.95
N GLY A 105 -17.54 4.60 29.17
CA GLY A 105 -18.24 4.62 27.90
C GLY A 105 -17.46 5.18 26.71
N TYR A 106 -16.15 5.47 26.86
CA TYR A 106 -15.27 5.91 25.80
C TYR A 106 -13.80 5.62 26.11
N LEU A 107 -12.91 5.69 25.08
CA LEU A 107 -11.47 5.54 25.29
C LEU A 107 -10.83 6.86 25.74
N PRO A 108 -10.33 6.98 26.99
CA PRO A 108 -9.71 8.20 27.52
C PRO A 108 -8.26 8.34 27.05
N ILE A 109 -8.08 8.46 25.74
CA ILE A 109 -6.77 8.62 25.10
C ILE A 109 -6.74 9.90 24.23
N LYS A 110 -5.53 10.42 24.04
CA LYS A 110 -5.24 11.50 23.09
C LYS A 110 -4.20 11.03 22.10
N ILE A 111 -4.47 11.18 20.83
CA ILE A 111 -3.54 10.92 19.72
C ILE A 111 -3.22 12.27 19.07
N THR A 112 -1.93 12.53 18.88
CA THR A 112 -1.43 13.67 18.09
C THR A 112 -0.50 13.12 17.02
N ALA A 113 -0.71 13.49 15.76
CA ALA A 113 0.02 12.92 14.64
C ALA A 113 0.35 13.97 13.59
N LEU A 114 1.32 13.66 12.72
CA LEU A 114 1.52 14.39 11.48
C LEU A 114 0.28 14.23 10.58
N PRO A 115 -0.01 15.17 9.69
CA PRO A 115 -1.02 14.96 8.65
C PRO A 115 -0.68 13.73 7.81
N GLU A 116 -1.70 12.93 7.45
CA GLU A 116 -1.50 11.81 6.53
C GLU A 116 -1.07 12.32 5.15
N GLY A 117 -0.23 11.56 4.46
CA GLY A 117 0.47 11.99 3.25
C GLY A 117 1.82 12.66 3.52
N THR A 118 2.15 12.98 4.77
CA THR A 118 3.45 13.59 5.10
C THR A 118 4.61 12.64 4.85
N LEU A 119 5.64 13.13 4.16
CA LEU A 119 6.94 12.47 4.05
C LEU A 119 7.73 12.68 5.35
N ALA A 120 7.80 11.65 6.16
CA ALA A 120 8.50 11.69 7.43
C ALA A 120 9.83 10.95 7.35
N PRO A 121 10.96 11.55 7.80
CA PRO A 121 12.24 10.86 7.79
C PRO A 121 12.28 9.73 8.81
N MET A 122 13.14 8.72 8.56
CA MET A 122 13.41 7.66 9.52
C MET A 122 13.88 8.23 10.86
N ARG A 123 13.50 7.57 11.94
CA ARG A 123 13.81 7.92 13.33
C ARG A 123 13.13 9.20 13.85
N CYS A 124 12.16 9.75 13.11
CA CYS A 124 11.31 10.84 13.58
C CYS A 124 9.96 10.27 14.04
N PRO A 125 9.44 10.65 15.20
CA PRO A 125 8.10 10.30 15.64
C PRO A 125 7.06 10.88 14.67
N VAL A 126 6.14 10.05 14.20
CA VAL A 126 5.04 10.47 13.31
C VAL A 126 3.72 10.61 14.05
N MET A 127 3.63 10.00 15.22
CA MET A 127 2.43 10.01 16.05
C MET A 127 2.82 9.85 17.53
N THR A 128 2.02 10.42 18.40
CA THR A 128 2.07 10.21 19.86
C THR A 128 0.70 9.77 20.35
N ILE A 129 0.69 8.96 21.42
CA ILE A 129 -0.51 8.51 22.10
C ILE A 129 -0.30 8.59 23.61
N GLU A 130 -1.29 9.11 24.34
CA GLU A 130 -1.27 9.25 25.78
C GLU A 130 -2.67 9.03 26.39
N ASN A 131 -2.74 8.57 27.63
CA ASN A 131 -3.99 8.55 28.37
C ASN A 131 -4.36 9.96 28.86
N THR A 132 -5.67 10.27 28.90
CA THR A 132 -6.21 11.56 29.37
C THR A 132 -6.68 11.52 30.82
N GLN A 133 -6.88 10.32 31.38
CA GLN A 133 -7.26 10.10 32.79
C GLN A 133 -6.27 9.14 33.44
N PRO A 134 -5.86 9.39 34.70
CA PRO A 134 -4.81 8.64 35.38
C PRO A 134 -5.07 7.13 35.49
N GLU A 135 -6.30 6.72 35.70
CA GLU A 135 -6.70 5.32 35.90
C GLU A 135 -6.47 4.46 34.67
N PHE A 136 -6.39 5.08 33.47
CA PHE A 136 -6.29 4.41 32.18
C PHE A 136 -4.90 4.48 31.55
N PHE A 137 -3.86 4.67 32.35
CA PHE A 137 -2.46 4.69 31.89
C PHE A 137 -2.05 3.43 31.10
N TRP A 138 -2.65 2.30 31.38
CA TRP A 138 -2.39 1.00 30.76
C TRP A 138 -2.87 0.92 29.29
N LEU A 139 -3.83 1.74 28.88
CA LEU A 139 -4.43 1.69 27.53
C LEU A 139 -3.41 1.94 26.43
N THR A 140 -2.49 2.86 26.61
CA THR A 140 -1.47 3.21 25.62
C THR A 140 -0.67 2.01 25.18
N ASN A 141 -0.22 1.20 26.16
CA ASN A 141 0.53 -0.02 25.87
C ASN A 141 -0.36 -1.17 25.37
N PHE A 142 -1.59 -1.24 25.85
CA PHE A 142 -2.57 -2.24 25.40
C PHE A 142 -2.88 -2.07 23.89
N LEU A 143 -3.09 -0.85 23.43
CA LEU A 143 -3.46 -0.54 22.04
C LEU A 143 -2.29 -0.66 21.05
N GLU A 144 -1.03 -0.77 21.53
CA GLU A 144 0.16 -0.82 20.66
C GLU A 144 0.10 -1.94 19.63
N THR A 145 -0.32 -3.15 20.02
CA THR A 145 -0.32 -4.30 19.11
C THR A 145 -1.29 -4.08 17.95
N ILE A 146 -2.52 -3.70 18.24
CA ILE A 146 -3.52 -3.51 17.19
C ILE A 146 -3.22 -2.27 16.33
N LEU A 147 -2.67 -1.21 16.91
CA LEU A 147 -2.16 -0.06 16.18
C LEU A 147 -1.07 -0.48 15.20
N SER A 148 -0.03 -1.14 15.70
CA SER A 148 1.10 -1.56 14.89
C SER A 148 0.67 -2.48 13.75
N THR A 149 -0.15 -3.50 14.06
CA THR A 149 -0.68 -4.46 13.08
C THR A 149 -1.48 -3.77 11.97
N THR A 150 -2.24 -2.73 12.30
CA THR A 150 -3.13 -2.07 11.35
C THR A 150 -2.41 -1.05 10.47
N ILE A 151 -1.49 -0.25 11.03
CA ILE A 151 -0.96 0.93 10.35
C ILE A 151 0.28 0.65 9.50
N TRP A 152 1.01 -0.43 9.80
CA TRP A 152 2.27 -0.68 9.10
C TRP A 152 2.10 -0.90 7.60
N GLN A 153 1.11 -1.66 7.19
CA GLN A 153 0.91 -2.03 5.80
C GLN A 153 0.52 -0.83 4.92
N PRO A 154 -0.47 0.01 5.27
CA PRO A 154 -0.76 1.22 4.51
C PRO A 154 0.41 2.19 4.45
N ILE A 155 1.20 2.36 5.53
CA ILE A 155 2.44 3.17 5.50
C ILE A 155 3.43 2.61 4.48
N THR A 156 3.66 1.30 4.48
CA THR A 156 4.61 0.66 3.56
C THR A 156 4.15 0.79 2.12
N SER A 157 2.88 0.49 1.85
CA SER A 157 2.31 0.56 0.51
C SER A 157 2.32 1.98 -0.04
N ALA A 158 1.94 2.98 0.78
CA ALA A 158 2.01 4.38 0.40
C ALA A 158 3.45 4.85 0.14
N THR A 159 4.41 4.39 0.96
CA THR A 159 5.83 4.72 0.77
C THR A 159 6.37 4.14 -0.53
N LEU A 160 6.04 2.89 -0.83
CA LEU A 160 6.49 2.22 -2.05
C LEU A 160 5.83 2.85 -3.29
N ALA A 161 4.52 3.09 -3.26
CA ALA A 161 3.80 3.77 -4.33
C ALA A 161 4.40 5.16 -4.62
N TYR A 162 4.75 5.92 -3.59
CA TYR A 162 5.44 7.20 -3.74
C TYR A 162 6.81 7.07 -4.42
N GLN A 163 7.59 6.02 -4.14
CA GLN A 163 8.88 5.81 -4.81
C GLN A 163 8.71 5.45 -6.29
N TYR A 164 7.74 4.60 -6.64
CA TYR A 164 7.38 4.36 -8.03
C TYR A 164 6.94 5.65 -8.72
N ARG A 165 6.06 6.42 -8.09
CA ARG A 165 5.59 7.69 -8.63
C ARG A 165 6.74 8.64 -8.93
N LYS A 166 7.75 8.75 -8.05
CA LYS A 166 8.95 9.56 -8.30
C LYS A 166 9.74 9.14 -9.53
N VAL A 167 9.92 7.82 -9.73
CA VAL A 167 10.60 7.29 -10.91
C VAL A 167 9.81 7.68 -12.15
N LEU A 168 8.51 7.37 -12.20
CA LEU A 168 7.65 7.61 -13.34
C LEU A 168 7.50 9.11 -13.66
N ASP A 169 7.29 9.96 -12.64
CA ASP A 169 7.24 11.43 -12.81
C ASP A 169 8.55 11.98 -13.39
N GLY A 170 9.70 11.48 -12.94
CA GLY A 170 11.00 11.91 -13.44
C GLY A 170 11.17 11.66 -14.94
N TYR A 171 10.80 10.47 -15.40
CA TYR A 171 10.84 10.13 -16.82
C TYR A 171 9.74 10.85 -17.62
N ALA A 172 8.53 10.99 -17.06
CA ALA A 172 7.44 11.73 -17.70
C ALA A 172 7.82 13.19 -17.96
N ILE A 173 8.35 13.89 -16.97
CA ILE A 173 8.84 15.27 -17.15
C ILE A 173 9.92 15.34 -18.24
N LYS A 174 10.87 14.41 -18.23
CA LYS A 174 11.96 14.38 -19.20
C LYS A 174 11.46 14.14 -20.63
N THR A 175 10.50 13.25 -20.80
CA THR A 175 10.04 12.78 -22.12
C THR A 175 8.83 13.55 -22.66
N THR A 176 8.04 14.22 -21.80
CA THR A 176 6.84 14.98 -22.21
C THR A 176 6.77 16.40 -21.67
N GLY A 177 7.61 16.75 -20.69
CA GLY A 177 7.50 18.02 -19.95
C GLY A 177 6.33 18.05 -18.93
N SER A 178 5.60 16.96 -18.72
CA SER A 178 4.41 16.89 -17.87
C SER A 178 4.32 15.58 -17.11
N THR A 179 3.65 15.61 -15.96
CA THR A 179 3.30 14.38 -15.19
C THR A 179 1.84 13.95 -15.39
N ALA A 180 1.10 14.58 -16.29
CA ALA A 180 -0.28 14.21 -16.59
C ALA A 180 -0.37 12.76 -17.09
N GLY A 181 -1.28 11.96 -16.54
CA GLY A 181 -1.47 10.56 -16.88
C GLY A 181 -0.58 9.58 -16.11
N VAL A 182 0.45 10.06 -15.38
CA VAL A 182 1.30 9.17 -14.56
C VAL A 182 0.51 8.46 -13.47
N GLU A 183 -0.57 9.04 -12.99
CA GLU A 183 -1.48 8.45 -12.00
C GLU A 183 -2.09 7.11 -12.44
N PHE A 184 -2.11 6.81 -13.75
CA PHE A 184 -2.58 5.55 -14.31
C PHE A 184 -1.46 4.60 -14.73
N GLN A 185 -0.19 4.98 -14.58
CA GLN A 185 0.94 4.14 -14.99
C GLN A 185 1.36 3.10 -13.95
N GLY A 186 0.94 3.27 -12.70
CA GLY A 186 1.07 2.26 -11.65
C GLY A 186 -0.28 1.63 -11.35
N HIS A 187 -0.43 0.32 -11.57
CA HIS A 187 -1.67 -0.39 -11.37
C HIS A 187 -1.55 -1.42 -10.24
N ASP A 188 -2.51 -1.45 -9.32
CA ASP A 188 -2.51 -2.37 -8.18
C ASP A 188 -3.34 -3.63 -8.44
N PHE A 189 -2.68 -4.79 -8.55
CA PHE A 189 -3.27 -6.13 -8.62
C PHE A 189 -3.00 -6.95 -7.35
N SER A 190 -2.69 -6.30 -6.21
CA SER A 190 -2.14 -6.99 -5.04
C SER A 190 -3.14 -7.85 -4.26
N LEU A 191 -4.45 -7.65 -4.42
CA LEU A 191 -5.48 -8.29 -3.58
C LEU A 191 -5.30 -9.81 -3.45
N ARG A 192 -5.11 -10.51 -4.56
CA ARG A 192 -4.95 -11.99 -4.57
C ARG A 192 -3.67 -12.48 -3.89
N GLY A 193 -2.67 -11.62 -3.73
CA GLY A 193 -1.40 -11.91 -3.05
C GLY A 193 -1.38 -11.55 -1.57
N MET A 194 -2.45 -10.95 -1.04
CA MET A 194 -2.55 -10.52 0.36
C MET A 194 -3.06 -11.63 1.27
N SER A 195 -2.77 -11.52 2.57
CA SER A 195 -3.16 -12.51 3.59
C SER A 195 -4.67 -12.50 3.90
N SER A 196 -5.37 -11.43 3.55
CA SER A 196 -6.82 -11.28 3.74
C SER A 196 -7.34 -10.11 2.90
N GLU A 197 -8.66 -10.05 2.69
CA GLU A 197 -9.33 -8.91 2.05
C GLU A 197 -9.02 -7.59 2.77
N GLN A 198 -9.01 -7.60 4.12
CA GLN A 198 -8.67 -6.43 4.91
C GLN A 198 -7.22 -5.97 4.71
N SER A 199 -6.30 -6.92 4.57
CA SER A 199 -4.90 -6.64 4.23
C SER A 199 -4.79 -6.05 2.81
N GLY A 200 -5.54 -6.60 1.84
CA GLY A 200 -5.63 -6.06 0.49
C GLY A 200 -6.19 -4.64 0.47
N MET A 201 -7.28 -4.40 1.21
CA MET A 201 -7.85 -3.06 1.38
C MET A 201 -6.82 -2.07 1.93
N ALA A 202 -6.13 -2.42 3.01
CA ALA A 202 -5.16 -1.54 3.66
C ALA A 202 -3.97 -1.23 2.74
N SER A 203 -3.46 -2.23 2.02
CA SER A 203 -2.39 -2.07 1.03
C SER A 203 -2.83 -1.18 -0.13
N GLY A 204 -3.98 -1.48 -0.73
CA GLY A 204 -4.51 -0.74 -1.86
C GLY A 204 -4.86 0.72 -1.52
N MET A 205 -5.38 0.99 -0.31
CA MET A 205 -5.56 2.38 0.15
C MET A 205 -4.22 3.14 0.17
N GLY A 206 -3.13 2.49 0.58
CA GLY A 206 -1.78 3.08 0.50
C GLY A 206 -1.34 3.35 -0.93
N HIS A 207 -1.59 2.44 -1.87
CA HIS A 207 -1.32 2.63 -3.30
C HIS A 207 -2.06 3.83 -3.88
N LEU A 208 -3.34 3.99 -3.53
CA LEU A 208 -4.19 5.10 -4.01
C LEU A 208 -3.73 6.49 -3.52
N THR A 209 -2.74 6.59 -2.63
CA THR A 209 -2.12 7.88 -2.29
C THR A 209 -1.25 8.46 -3.42
N SER A 210 -0.85 7.65 -4.38
CA SER A 210 0.05 8.05 -5.49
C SER A 210 -0.48 7.73 -6.88
N PHE A 211 -1.34 6.70 -7.01
CA PHE A 211 -1.88 6.21 -8.26
C PHE A 211 -3.40 6.06 -8.20
N GLN A 212 -4.05 6.02 -9.37
CA GLN A 212 -5.48 5.77 -9.51
C GLN A 212 -5.78 4.39 -10.12
N GLY A 213 -4.82 3.78 -10.83
CA GLY A 213 -4.98 2.44 -11.41
C GLY A 213 -5.06 1.36 -10.33
N THR A 214 -6.17 0.61 -10.25
CA THR A 214 -6.33 -0.48 -9.28
C THR A 214 -7.42 -1.47 -9.67
N ASP A 215 -7.13 -2.77 -9.47
CA ASP A 215 -8.10 -3.86 -9.49
C ASP A 215 -8.50 -4.30 -8.07
N THR A 216 -7.94 -3.65 -7.04
CA THR A 216 -8.24 -3.94 -5.64
C THR A 216 -9.52 -3.21 -5.22
N ILE A 217 -10.68 -3.75 -5.57
CA ILE A 217 -12.00 -3.17 -5.23
C ILE A 217 -12.12 -2.79 -3.75
N PRO A 218 -11.70 -3.62 -2.77
CA PRO A 218 -11.79 -3.26 -1.36
C PRO A 218 -11.06 -1.97 -0.99
N ALA A 219 -9.99 -1.58 -1.72
CA ALA A 219 -9.28 -0.33 -1.47
C ALA A 219 -10.14 0.90 -1.75
N ILE A 220 -10.91 0.89 -2.85
CA ILE A 220 -11.83 1.98 -3.22
C ILE A 220 -12.90 2.15 -2.13
N PHE A 221 -13.50 1.03 -1.68
CA PHE A 221 -14.45 1.06 -0.56
C PHE A 221 -13.79 1.52 0.75
N GLY A 222 -12.54 1.15 0.99
CA GLY A 222 -11.77 1.57 2.16
C GLY A 222 -11.55 3.08 2.20
N VAL A 223 -11.09 3.69 1.11
CA VAL A 223 -10.91 5.16 1.06
C VAL A 223 -12.26 5.90 1.06
N HIS A 224 -13.31 5.32 0.48
CA HIS A 224 -14.66 5.87 0.61
C HIS A 224 -15.12 5.88 2.07
N LYS A 225 -15.04 4.73 2.75
CA LYS A 225 -15.51 4.56 4.15
C LYS A 225 -14.72 5.42 5.14
N TYR A 226 -13.40 5.45 5.03
CA TYR A 226 -12.55 6.05 6.06
C TYR A 226 -12.08 7.47 5.71
N TYR A 227 -12.00 7.82 4.44
CA TYR A 227 -11.48 9.12 3.95
C TYR A 227 -12.52 9.94 3.19
N HIS A 228 -13.75 9.42 3.03
CA HIS A 228 -14.86 10.07 2.32
C HIS A 228 -14.58 10.38 0.84
N ALA A 229 -13.69 9.60 0.21
CA ALA A 229 -13.45 9.70 -1.23
C ALA A 229 -14.72 9.30 -2.01
N PRO A 230 -14.98 9.87 -3.19
CA PRO A 230 -16.11 9.47 -4.03
C PRO A 230 -15.95 8.03 -4.52
N LEU A 231 -17.07 7.35 -4.81
CA LEU A 231 -17.07 6.03 -5.46
C LEU A 231 -17.12 6.20 -6.98
N ASP A 232 -16.07 6.76 -7.54
CA ASP A 232 -15.94 6.98 -8.98
C ASP A 232 -14.48 6.81 -9.45
N PHE A 233 -14.25 7.00 -10.73
CA PHE A 233 -12.95 6.77 -11.34
C PHE A 233 -11.86 7.74 -10.86
N THR A 234 -12.22 8.86 -10.23
CA THR A 234 -11.23 9.82 -9.70
C THR A 234 -10.54 9.28 -8.44
N THR A 235 -11.20 8.34 -7.74
CA THR A 235 -10.63 7.65 -6.58
C THR A 235 -9.80 6.45 -6.99
N GLY A 236 -10.33 5.63 -7.90
CA GLY A 236 -9.65 4.44 -8.41
C GLY A 236 -10.34 3.93 -9.66
N ALA A 237 -9.55 3.50 -10.63
CA ALA A 237 -10.03 3.08 -11.94
C ALA A 237 -9.36 1.79 -12.41
N SER A 238 -10.12 1.00 -13.15
CA SER A 238 -9.64 -0.14 -13.90
C SER A 238 -10.27 -0.17 -15.29
N ILE A 239 -9.83 -1.11 -16.13
CA ILE A 239 -10.37 -1.35 -17.47
C ILE A 239 -10.77 -2.80 -17.62
N SER A 240 -11.67 -3.09 -18.56
CA SER A 240 -11.98 -4.48 -18.93
C SER A 240 -10.71 -5.17 -19.42
N ALA A 241 -10.47 -6.39 -18.93
CA ALA A 241 -9.29 -7.16 -19.27
C ALA A 241 -9.59 -8.65 -19.35
N THR A 242 -8.89 -9.38 -20.23
CA THR A 242 -8.93 -10.85 -20.22
C THR A 242 -7.95 -11.41 -19.17
N GLU A 243 -8.09 -12.71 -18.90
CA GLU A 243 -7.10 -13.52 -18.20
C GLU A 243 -6.80 -14.80 -19.01
N HIS A 244 -5.77 -15.56 -18.62
CA HIS A 244 -5.35 -16.77 -19.33
C HIS A 244 -6.48 -17.82 -19.47
N SER A 245 -7.36 -17.93 -18.47
CA SER A 245 -8.51 -18.88 -18.54
C SER A 245 -9.46 -18.56 -19.68
N VAL A 246 -9.70 -17.26 -19.94
CA VAL A 246 -10.52 -16.80 -21.08
C VAL A 246 -9.82 -17.14 -22.39
N MET A 247 -8.53 -16.81 -22.51
CA MET A 247 -7.75 -17.07 -23.73
C MET A 247 -7.67 -18.57 -24.01
N CYS A 248 -7.43 -19.41 -22.98
CA CYS A 248 -7.37 -20.85 -23.12
C CYS A 248 -8.70 -21.48 -23.56
N SER A 249 -9.84 -20.86 -23.28
CA SER A 249 -11.15 -21.42 -23.57
C SER A 249 -11.45 -21.58 -25.06
N TYR A 250 -10.79 -20.77 -25.91
CA TYR A 250 -10.88 -20.86 -27.37
C TYR A 250 -9.85 -21.82 -28.00
N GLY A 251 -8.76 -22.13 -27.28
CA GLY A 251 -7.65 -22.91 -27.78
C GLY A 251 -6.71 -22.13 -28.71
N GLN A 252 -5.52 -22.69 -28.92
CA GLN A 252 -4.45 -22.03 -29.67
C GLN A 252 -4.81 -21.76 -31.14
N ALA A 253 -5.58 -22.67 -31.78
CA ALA A 253 -5.93 -22.53 -33.20
C ALA A 253 -6.84 -21.36 -33.47
N ASP A 254 -7.69 -20.99 -32.53
CA ASP A 254 -8.72 -19.96 -32.71
C ASP A 254 -8.36 -18.65 -31.95
N GLU A 255 -7.11 -18.50 -31.50
CA GLU A 255 -6.67 -17.33 -30.75
C GLU A 255 -6.87 -16.01 -31.53
N LEU A 256 -6.53 -15.98 -32.82
CA LEU A 256 -6.75 -14.81 -33.69
C LEU A 256 -8.25 -14.44 -33.79
N GLU A 257 -9.12 -15.43 -33.95
CA GLU A 257 -10.56 -15.20 -34.00
C GLU A 257 -11.11 -14.73 -32.65
N LEU A 258 -10.56 -15.19 -31.54
CA LEU A 258 -10.88 -14.66 -30.23
C LEU A 258 -10.53 -13.17 -30.12
N PHE A 259 -9.32 -12.76 -30.52
CA PHE A 259 -8.95 -11.34 -30.54
C PHE A 259 -9.93 -10.51 -31.37
N LYS A 260 -10.28 -11.00 -32.56
CA LYS A 260 -11.24 -10.31 -33.43
C LYS A 260 -12.63 -10.22 -32.80
N HIS A 261 -13.14 -11.31 -32.22
CA HIS A 261 -14.41 -11.34 -31.51
C HIS A 261 -14.44 -10.33 -30.35
N LEU A 262 -13.38 -10.31 -29.52
CA LEU A 262 -13.27 -9.37 -28.40
C LEU A 262 -13.26 -7.91 -28.86
N LEU A 263 -12.58 -7.60 -29.96
CA LEU A 263 -12.44 -6.22 -30.47
C LEU A 263 -13.68 -5.72 -31.22
N VAL A 264 -14.43 -6.62 -31.90
CA VAL A 264 -15.55 -6.23 -32.75
C VAL A 264 -16.90 -6.38 -32.06
N ASP A 265 -17.08 -7.52 -31.34
CA ASP A 265 -18.41 -7.88 -30.82
C ASP A 265 -18.55 -7.54 -29.33
N VAL A 266 -17.49 -7.72 -28.53
CA VAL A 266 -17.56 -7.58 -27.06
C VAL A 266 -17.16 -6.18 -26.61
N TYR A 267 -16.04 -5.67 -27.11
CA TYR A 267 -15.49 -4.35 -26.74
C TYR A 267 -15.21 -3.51 -28.00
N PRO A 268 -16.24 -3.11 -28.75
CA PRO A 268 -16.07 -2.32 -29.98
C PRO A 268 -15.56 -0.89 -29.72
N SER A 269 -15.63 -0.43 -28.48
CA SER A 269 -15.15 0.90 -28.05
C SER A 269 -14.51 0.86 -26.66
N GLY A 270 -13.89 1.96 -26.24
CA GLY A 270 -13.29 2.14 -24.92
C GLY A 270 -11.94 1.43 -24.76
N LEU A 271 -11.44 1.45 -23.53
CA LEU A 271 -10.18 0.82 -23.12
C LEU A 271 -10.41 -0.67 -22.86
N PHE A 272 -9.57 -1.52 -23.45
CA PHE A 272 -9.64 -2.96 -23.27
C PHE A 272 -8.23 -3.56 -23.25
N SER A 273 -7.93 -4.41 -22.26
CA SER A 273 -6.66 -5.11 -22.15
C SER A 273 -6.78 -6.58 -22.47
N VAL A 274 -5.84 -7.12 -23.25
CA VAL A 274 -5.81 -8.52 -23.65
C VAL A 274 -4.51 -9.19 -23.24
N VAL A 275 -4.62 -10.34 -22.53
CA VAL A 275 -3.48 -11.22 -22.26
C VAL A 275 -2.99 -11.79 -23.58
N SER A 276 -1.70 -11.63 -23.86
CA SER A 276 -1.15 -11.86 -25.19
C SER A 276 -0.06 -12.95 -25.21
N ASP A 277 0.23 -13.57 -24.08
CA ASP A 277 1.30 -14.57 -23.90
C ASP A 277 0.79 -15.97 -23.51
N THR A 278 -0.49 -16.24 -23.76
CA THR A 278 -1.11 -17.54 -23.44
C THR A 278 -0.45 -18.67 -24.21
N TRP A 279 -0.13 -18.46 -25.49
CA TRP A 279 0.50 -19.46 -26.37
C TRP A 279 1.86 -18.98 -26.89
N ASP A 280 1.87 -18.02 -27.82
CA ASP A 280 3.07 -17.46 -28.43
C ASP A 280 2.96 -15.94 -28.50
N PHE A 281 3.61 -15.29 -27.54
CA PHE A 281 3.56 -13.83 -27.43
C PHE A 281 4.08 -13.12 -28.69
N TRP A 282 5.21 -13.57 -29.22
CA TRP A 282 5.79 -12.89 -30.39
C TRP A 282 4.96 -13.10 -31.65
N LYS A 283 4.29 -14.23 -31.78
CA LYS A 283 3.33 -14.44 -32.85
C LYS A 283 2.13 -13.48 -32.76
N VAL A 284 1.60 -13.25 -31.57
CA VAL A 284 0.57 -12.22 -31.36
C VAL A 284 1.07 -10.86 -31.82
N VAL A 285 2.28 -10.46 -31.41
CA VAL A 285 2.84 -9.13 -31.70
C VAL A 285 3.16 -8.96 -33.18
N THR A 286 3.67 -9.98 -33.88
CA THR A 286 4.20 -9.88 -35.25
C THR A 286 3.24 -10.35 -36.35
N GLU A 287 2.24 -11.15 -35.99
CA GLU A 287 1.28 -11.68 -36.97
C GLU A 287 -0.16 -11.20 -36.68
N TYR A 288 -0.67 -11.41 -35.44
CA TYR A 288 -2.07 -11.15 -35.12
C TYR A 288 -2.38 -9.65 -35.03
N LEU A 289 -1.56 -8.87 -34.32
CA LEU A 289 -1.78 -7.43 -34.22
C LEU A 289 -1.67 -6.73 -35.57
N PRO A 290 -0.69 -7.03 -36.44
CA PRO A 290 -0.68 -6.52 -37.83
C PRO A 290 -1.92 -6.92 -38.63
N ALA A 291 -2.38 -8.18 -38.53
CA ALA A 291 -3.60 -8.64 -39.24
C ALA A 291 -4.87 -7.95 -38.75
N LEU A 292 -4.91 -7.49 -37.49
CA LEU A 292 -6.03 -6.78 -36.87
C LEU A 292 -5.87 -5.25 -36.90
N LYS A 293 -4.81 -4.71 -37.52
CA LYS A 293 -4.49 -3.29 -37.51
C LYS A 293 -5.67 -2.41 -37.89
N ASP A 294 -6.32 -2.68 -39.00
CA ASP A 294 -7.44 -1.85 -39.51
C ASP A 294 -8.62 -1.85 -38.52
N ILE A 295 -8.89 -2.98 -37.87
CA ILE A 295 -9.92 -3.09 -36.82
C ILE A 295 -9.52 -2.26 -35.60
N ILE A 296 -8.29 -2.38 -35.14
CA ILE A 296 -7.78 -1.66 -33.94
C ILE A 296 -7.80 -0.14 -34.19
N MET A 297 -7.33 0.30 -35.35
CA MET A 297 -7.26 1.72 -35.71
C MET A 297 -8.64 2.34 -35.99
N ALA A 298 -9.65 1.53 -36.29
CA ALA A 298 -11.04 2.01 -36.51
C ALA A 298 -11.87 2.09 -35.22
N ARG A 299 -11.36 1.58 -34.09
CA ARG A 299 -12.08 1.60 -32.79
C ARG A 299 -12.09 3.01 -32.19
N ASP A 300 -13.18 3.36 -31.52
CA ASP A 300 -13.21 4.50 -30.58
C ASP A 300 -12.70 4.04 -29.22
N GLY A 301 -11.37 3.93 -29.09
CA GLY A 301 -10.75 3.47 -27.84
C GLY A 301 -9.36 2.86 -28.05
N LYS A 302 -8.81 2.25 -27.02
CA LYS A 302 -7.45 1.72 -27.01
C LYS A 302 -7.44 0.22 -26.70
N LEU A 303 -6.70 -0.55 -27.50
CA LEU A 303 -6.28 -1.90 -27.15
C LEU A 303 -4.99 -1.85 -26.33
N VAL A 304 -4.97 -2.53 -25.20
CA VAL A 304 -3.79 -2.63 -24.30
C VAL A 304 -3.26 -4.06 -24.34
N VAL A 305 -2.08 -4.25 -24.90
CA VAL A 305 -1.41 -5.56 -25.02
C VAL A 305 -0.75 -5.91 -23.68
N ARG A 306 -1.05 -7.12 -23.14
CA ARG A 306 -0.57 -7.54 -21.82
C ARG A 306 0.20 -8.85 -21.86
N PRO A 307 1.54 -8.83 -21.89
CA PRO A 307 2.36 -9.96 -21.48
C PRO A 307 2.44 -10.07 -19.95
N ASP A 308 2.44 -11.29 -19.44
CA ASP A 308 2.63 -11.63 -18.02
C ASP A 308 3.87 -12.52 -17.79
N SER A 309 4.53 -13.02 -18.85
CA SER A 309 5.62 -13.99 -18.79
C SER A 309 6.97 -13.41 -19.25
N GLY A 310 8.06 -13.98 -18.75
CA GLY A 310 9.43 -13.62 -19.12
C GLY A 310 10.04 -12.52 -18.24
N ASP A 311 11.19 -11.99 -18.65
CA ASP A 311 11.78 -10.83 -17.96
C ASP A 311 11.09 -9.56 -18.45
N PRO A 312 10.43 -8.79 -17.57
CA PRO A 312 9.66 -7.61 -17.97
C PRO A 312 10.50 -6.54 -18.67
N VAL A 313 11.76 -6.41 -18.31
CA VAL A 313 12.64 -5.42 -18.92
C VAL A 313 12.91 -5.79 -20.38
N ASP A 314 13.26 -7.06 -20.63
CA ASP A 314 13.56 -7.54 -21.98
C ASP A 314 12.30 -7.66 -22.85
N ILE A 315 11.20 -8.17 -22.32
CA ILE A 315 9.93 -8.27 -23.06
C ILE A 315 9.42 -6.89 -23.53
N VAL A 316 9.45 -5.90 -22.64
CA VAL A 316 8.92 -4.57 -22.94
C VAL A 316 9.85 -3.77 -23.85
N THR A 317 11.15 -3.78 -23.55
CA THR A 317 12.11 -2.85 -24.17
C THR A 317 13.08 -3.51 -25.15
N GLY A 318 13.07 -4.85 -25.24
CA GLY A 318 14.01 -5.63 -26.01
C GLY A 318 15.39 -5.77 -25.38
N THR A 319 16.19 -6.64 -25.95
CA THR A 319 17.54 -6.94 -25.48
C THR A 319 18.61 -6.06 -26.11
N LYS A 320 18.27 -5.27 -27.14
CA LYS A 320 19.19 -4.39 -27.87
C LYS A 320 18.56 -3.02 -28.15
N VAL A 321 19.39 -1.98 -28.16
CA VAL A 321 18.94 -0.62 -28.56
C VAL A 321 18.55 -0.58 -30.05
N ASN A 322 19.33 -1.26 -30.92
CA ASN A 322 19.07 -1.38 -32.35
C ASN A 322 18.85 -2.86 -32.68
N GLY A 323 17.66 -3.38 -32.37
CA GLY A 323 17.31 -4.78 -32.58
C GLY A 323 16.78 -5.03 -34.00
N ASN A 324 16.94 -6.28 -34.48
CA ASN A 324 16.40 -6.72 -35.77
C ASN A 324 15.27 -7.74 -35.61
N THR A 325 15.29 -8.54 -34.54
CA THR A 325 14.22 -9.50 -34.23
C THR A 325 13.23 -8.90 -33.24
N PRO A 326 12.02 -9.42 -33.13
CA PRO A 326 11.01 -8.94 -32.17
C PRO A 326 11.53 -8.93 -30.72
N GLU A 327 12.25 -9.97 -30.31
CA GLU A 327 12.84 -10.10 -28.95
C GLU A 327 13.96 -9.08 -28.73
N GLU A 328 14.69 -8.71 -29.77
CA GLU A 328 15.74 -7.68 -29.69
C GLU A 328 15.14 -6.28 -29.63
N LYS A 329 14.01 -6.04 -30.31
CA LYS A 329 13.27 -4.77 -30.33
C LYS A 329 12.46 -4.56 -29.05
N GLY A 330 11.77 -5.59 -28.58
CA GLY A 330 10.80 -5.52 -27.50
C GLY A 330 9.40 -5.07 -27.94
N LEU A 331 8.44 -5.25 -27.05
CA LEU A 331 7.02 -4.99 -27.32
C LEU A 331 6.78 -3.57 -27.84
N ILE A 332 7.27 -2.56 -27.14
CA ILE A 332 6.93 -1.16 -27.43
C ILE A 332 7.45 -0.73 -28.82
N GLU A 333 8.64 -1.14 -29.20
CA GLU A 333 9.20 -0.85 -30.53
C GLU A 333 8.45 -1.62 -31.62
N CYS A 334 8.05 -2.87 -31.37
CA CYS A 334 7.22 -3.63 -32.32
C CYS A 334 5.83 -3.01 -32.52
N LEU A 335 5.22 -2.47 -31.47
CA LEU A 335 3.97 -1.73 -31.58
C LEU A 335 4.15 -0.44 -32.37
N TRP A 336 5.27 0.28 -32.19
CA TRP A 336 5.59 1.44 -33.00
C TRP A 336 5.76 1.09 -34.48
N ASP A 337 6.49 0.03 -34.78
CA ASP A 337 6.69 -0.42 -36.17
C ASP A 337 5.40 -0.80 -36.86
N THR A 338 4.41 -1.34 -36.11
CA THR A 338 3.12 -1.77 -36.64
C THR A 338 2.13 -0.64 -36.76
N PHE A 339 1.95 0.15 -35.71
CA PHE A 339 0.86 1.13 -35.59
C PHE A 339 1.31 2.56 -35.85
N GLY A 340 2.60 2.86 -35.64
CA GLY A 340 3.13 4.21 -35.74
C GLY A 340 2.74 5.08 -34.55
N GLY A 341 2.63 6.37 -34.82
CA GLY A 341 2.34 7.40 -33.85
C GLY A 341 2.93 8.74 -34.26
N GLU A 342 3.29 9.57 -33.29
CA GLU A 342 3.90 10.86 -33.52
C GLU A 342 5.21 11.02 -32.73
N VAL A 343 6.06 11.96 -33.16
CA VAL A 343 7.23 12.38 -32.37
C VAL A 343 6.87 13.70 -31.71
N ASN A 344 6.93 13.72 -30.37
CA ASN A 344 6.58 14.90 -29.61
C ASN A 344 7.66 16.03 -29.68
N GLU A 345 7.38 17.17 -29.08
CA GLU A 345 8.29 18.32 -29.08
C GLU A 345 9.64 18.04 -28.39
N GLN A 346 9.71 17.07 -27.49
CA GLN A 346 10.93 16.63 -26.82
C GLN A 346 11.73 15.60 -27.65
N GLY A 347 11.23 15.17 -28.81
CA GLY A 347 11.89 14.22 -29.71
C GLY A 347 11.57 12.75 -29.44
N TYR A 348 10.65 12.45 -28.53
CA TYR A 348 10.28 11.07 -28.20
C TYR A 348 9.10 10.56 -29.03
N LYS A 349 9.18 9.29 -29.40
CA LYS A 349 8.11 8.57 -30.12
C LYS A 349 6.95 8.26 -29.18
N VAL A 350 5.76 8.73 -29.52
CA VAL A 350 4.49 8.50 -28.81
C VAL A 350 3.67 7.53 -29.65
N LEU A 351 3.30 6.37 -29.13
CA LEU A 351 2.45 5.41 -29.83
C LEU A 351 1.11 6.02 -30.22
N ASP A 352 0.55 5.55 -31.33
CA ASP A 352 -0.81 5.86 -31.74
C ASP A 352 -1.80 5.64 -30.56
N PRO A 353 -2.77 6.53 -30.34
CA PRO A 353 -3.69 6.45 -29.19
C PRO A 353 -4.55 5.19 -29.15
N HIS A 354 -4.71 4.45 -30.26
CA HIS A 354 -5.48 3.21 -30.30
C HIS A 354 -4.75 2.00 -29.74
N ILE A 355 -3.44 2.08 -29.46
CA ILE A 355 -2.63 0.98 -28.93
C ILE A 355 -1.84 1.39 -27.71
N GLY A 356 -1.63 0.47 -26.78
CA GLY A 356 -0.78 0.64 -25.59
C GLY A 356 -0.35 -0.70 -25.03
N ALA A 357 0.39 -0.67 -23.93
CA ALA A 357 0.85 -1.87 -23.27
C ALA A 357 0.69 -1.77 -21.74
N ILE A 358 0.52 -2.92 -21.09
CA ILE A 358 0.61 -3.10 -19.66
C ILE A 358 1.42 -4.35 -19.38
N TYR A 359 2.37 -4.32 -18.45
CA TYR A 359 3.07 -5.52 -18.02
C TYR A 359 2.54 -6.01 -16.68
N GLY A 360 2.10 -7.27 -16.61
CA GLY A 360 1.22 -7.79 -15.56
C GLY A 360 1.91 -8.39 -14.35
N ASP A 361 3.22 -8.62 -14.33
CA ASP A 361 3.86 -9.39 -13.26
C ASP A 361 5.25 -8.89 -12.83
N SER A 362 5.58 -9.12 -11.57
CA SER A 362 6.92 -9.03 -10.96
C SER A 362 7.66 -7.69 -11.12
N ILE A 363 6.97 -6.57 -11.28
CA ILE A 363 7.60 -5.25 -11.33
C ILE A 363 8.04 -4.81 -9.93
N ASN A 364 9.33 -4.48 -9.81
CA ASN A 364 9.91 -3.81 -8.65
C ASN A 364 10.54 -2.47 -9.07
N LEU A 365 11.01 -1.66 -8.11
CA LEU A 365 11.58 -0.33 -8.40
C LEU A 365 12.77 -0.38 -9.37
N GLU A 366 13.61 -1.39 -9.25
CA GLU A 366 14.78 -1.58 -10.10
C GLU A 366 14.36 -1.87 -11.55
N ARG A 367 13.39 -2.79 -11.73
CA ARG A 367 12.84 -3.12 -13.06
C ARG A 367 12.07 -1.94 -13.68
N ALA A 368 11.26 -1.22 -12.90
CA ALA A 368 10.58 -0.02 -13.37
C ALA A 368 11.56 1.06 -13.85
N THR A 369 12.66 1.25 -13.13
CA THR A 369 13.73 2.17 -13.52
C THR A 369 14.42 1.69 -14.80
N ALA A 370 14.81 0.41 -14.87
CA ALA A 370 15.48 -0.16 -16.04
C ALA A 370 14.63 -0.12 -17.31
N ILE A 371 13.31 -0.38 -17.19
CA ILE A 371 12.36 -0.22 -18.30
C ILE A 371 12.35 1.22 -18.78
N SER A 372 12.23 2.18 -17.87
CA SER A 372 12.18 3.60 -18.22
C SER A 372 13.49 4.08 -18.88
N GLU A 373 14.64 3.67 -18.36
CA GLU A 373 15.96 3.97 -18.93
C GLU A 373 16.13 3.41 -20.35
N ARG A 374 15.71 2.15 -20.57
CA ARG A 374 15.83 1.52 -21.89
C ARG A 374 14.85 2.10 -22.92
N LEU A 375 13.62 2.45 -22.52
CA LEU A 375 12.68 3.15 -23.41
C LEU A 375 13.24 4.51 -23.82
N GLU A 376 13.78 5.27 -22.87
CA GLU A 376 14.45 6.54 -23.14
C GLU A 376 15.60 6.38 -24.13
N ALA A 377 16.46 5.37 -23.95
CA ALA A 377 17.59 5.10 -24.84
C ALA A 377 17.17 4.75 -26.29
N LYS A 378 15.90 4.44 -26.53
CA LYS A 378 15.29 4.17 -27.83
C LYS A 378 14.44 5.33 -28.35
N ASP A 379 14.48 6.47 -27.69
CA ASP A 379 13.62 7.64 -27.94
C ASP A 379 12.11 7.28 -27.89
N LEU A 380 11.74 6.29 -27.04
CA LEU A 380 10.38 5.88 -26.82
C LEU A 380 9.81 6.52 -25.54
N LEU A 381 8.58 6.98 -25.63
CA LEU A 381 7.88 7.59 -24.51
C LEU A 381 7.54 6.55 -23.44
N GLN A 382 7.95 6.80 -22.19
CA GLN A 382 7.66 5.89 -21.08
C GLN A 382 6.16 5.86 -20.72
N GLN A 383 5.40 6.94 -20.91
CA GLN A 383 3.96 6.99 -20.61
C GLN A 383 3.07 6.07 -21.48
N ILE A 384 3.65 5.38 -22.44
CA ILE A 384 2.96 4.38 -23.27
C ILE A 384 2.62 3.11 -22.47
N LEU A 385 3.34 2.87 -21.39
CA LEU A 385 3.31 1.63 -20.61
C LEU A 385 2.71 1.85 -19.22
N CYS A 386 1.75 1.01 -18.86
CA CYS A 386 1.31 0.82 -17.49
C CYS A 386 2.07 -0.35 -16.84
N LEU A 387 2.50 -0.20 -15.60
CA LEU A 387 3.22 -1.21 -14.84
C LEU A 387 2.33 -1.77 -13.72
N VAL A 388 2.18 -3.08 -13.67
CA VAL A 388 1.46 -3.75 -12.59
C VAL A 388 2.39 -3.97 -11.40
N LEU A 389 2.07 -3.36 -10.27
CA LEU A 389 2.92 -3.29 -9.08
C LEU A 389 2.60 -4.39 -8.03
N VAL A 390 2.24 -5.60 -8.48
CA VAL A 390 1.56 -6.62 -7.66
C VAL A 390 2.42 -7.30 -6.61
N HIS A 391 3.53 -7.90 -7.02
CA HIS A 391 4.25 -8.83 -6.14
C HIS A 391 5.30 -8.18 -5.27
N SER A 392 5.81 -7.02 -5.66
CA SER A 392 6.79 -6.30 -4.86
C SER A 392 6.23 -5.72 -3.56
N LEU A 393 4.91 -5.45 -3.50
CA LEU A 393 4.24 -4.97 -2.28
C LEU A 393 4.17 -6.04 -1.19
N THR A 394 3.93 -7.31 -1.55
CA THR A 394 3.83 -8.42 -0.59
C THR A 394 5.16 -8.77 0.09
N ASN A 395 6.26 -8.72 -0.64
CA ASN A 395 7.58 -9.12 -0.11
C ASN A 395 8.27 -8.02 0.71
N ILE A 396 7.95 -6.76 0.49
CA ILE A 396 8.57 -5.61 1.18
C ILE A 396 7.84 -5.30 2.48
N THR A 397 6.56 -5.67 2.59
CA THR A 397 5.73 -5.35 3.75
C THR A 397 6.24 -5.94 5.07
N HIS A 398 6.88 -7.11 5.06
CA HIS A 398 7.47 -7.67 6.27
C HIS A 398 8.64 -6.87 6.84
N VAL A 399 9.12 -5.88 6.11
CA VAL A 399 10.47 -5.41 6.29
C VAL A 399 10.59 -3.99 6.81
N ILE A 400 9.72 -3.08 6.46
CA ILE A 400 9.81 -1.68 6.94
C ILE A 400 9.40 -1.57 8.42
N LEU A 401 8.61 -2.51 8.91
CA LEU A 401 7.89 -2.34 10.17
C LEU A 401 8.30 -3.24 11.33
N SER A 402 9.09 -4.28 11.09
CA SER A 402 9.78 -4.92 12.19
C SER A 402 10.63 -3.91 13.00
N ASP A 403 10.85 -2.73 12.44
CA ASP A 403 11.59 -1.64 13.04
C ASP A 403 10.75 -0.43 13.51
N SER A 404 9.42 -0.39 13.26
CA SER A 404 8.56 0.59 13.90
C SER A 404 8.09 0.05 15.25
N GLN A 405 8.53 0.63 16.34
CA GLN A 405 8.04 0.32 17.69
C GLN A 405 7.41 1.56 18.29
N LEU A 406 6.29 1.36 18.98
CA LEU A 406 5.84 2.30 19.99
C LEU A 406 6.91 2.31 21.10
N ARG A 407 7.67 3.38 21.21
CA ARG A 407 8.57 3.58 22.34
C ARG A 407 7.79 4.27 23.45
N GLN A 408 7.71 3.62 24.60
CA GLN A 408 7.22 4.26 25.80
C GLN A 408 8.25 5.30 26.28
N LEU A 409 7.83 6.53 26.35
CA LEU A 409 8.51 7.55 27.10
C LEU A 409 7.74 7.74 28.42
N LEU A 410 8.25 7.09 29.48
CA LEU A 410 8.02 7.36 30.92
C LEU A 410 6.60 7.23 31.50
N PRO A 411 6.49 6.46 32.60
CA PRO A 411 5.50 6.74 33.62
C PRO A 411 5.92 8.03 34.37
N LEU A 412 5.09 9.05 34.31
CA LEU A 412 5.23 10.17 35.25
C LEU A 412 4.63 9.71 36.58
N SER A 413 5.48 9.20 37.47
CA SER A 413 5.11 9.08 38.88
C SER A 413 5.19 10.46 39.54
N THR A 414 4.28 10.70 40.47
CA THR A 414 4.19 11.95 41.25
C THR A 414 5.57 12.47 41.69
N GLY A 415 6.03 13.53 41.04
CA GLY A 415 7.09 14.39 41.54
C GLY A 415 8.53 14.00 41.27
N LYS A 416 8.86 12.94 40.54
CA LYS A 416 10.23 12.65 40.10
C LYS A 416 10.28 12.18 38.66
N ASN A 417 10.96 12.94 37.80
CA ASN A 417 11.31 12.54 36.45
C ASN A 417 12.32 11.39 36.50
N VAL A 418 11.86 10.15 36.35
CA VAL A 418 12.75 8.99 36.22
C VAL A 418 12.80 8.62 34.74
N CYS A 419 13.88 9.00 34.08
CA CYS A 419 14.18 8.60 32.70
C CYS A 419 14.78 7.18 32.73
N SER A 420 14.00 6.14 32.43
CA SER A 420 14.54 4.81 32.16
C SER A 420 14.52 4.54 30.63
N LEU A 421 15.53 5.07 29.97
CA LEU A 421 15.88 4.67 28.61
C LEU A 421 16.63 3.33 28.66
N ARG A 422 15.97 2.20 28.39
CA ARG A 422 16.69 0.98 28.00
C ARG A 422 16.89 0.99 26.50
N THR A 423 17.96 1.64 26.08
CA THR A 423 18.61 1.38 24.78
C THR A 423 19.93 0.65 25.04
N PRO A 424 20.39 -0.26 24.15
CA PRO A 424 21.75 -0.78 24.25
C PRO A 424 22.75 0.39 24.27
N ARG A 425 23.73 0.33 25.13
CA ARG A 425 24.69 1.41 25.50
C ARG A 425 25.38 2.16 24.35
N ARG A 426 25.25 1.74 23.10
CA ARG A 426 25.88 2.37 21.91
C ARG A 426 25.04 3.42 21.18
N MET A 427 23.76 3.65 21.53
CA MET A 427 22.88 4.60 20.83
C MET A 427 22.48 5.85 21.63
N MET A 428 22.98 6.03 22.86
CA MET A 428 22.51 7.12 23.74
C MET A 428 22.99 8.53 23.36
N ALA A 429 24.06 8.68 22.60
CA ALA A 429 24.68 9.99 22.39
C ALA A 429 24.05 10.85 21.26
N GLN A 430 23.24 10.26 20.39
CA GLN A 430 22.68 10.98 19.23
C GLN A 430 21.17 11.35 19.31
N ASN A 431 20.42 10.81 20.30
CA ASN A 431 18.96 10.94 20.32
C ASN A 431 18.41 12.11 21.16
N VAL A 432 19.22 12.79 21.95
CA VAL A 432 18.75 13.88 22.84
C VAL A 432 18.55 15.19 22.07
N HIS A 433 19.30 15.44 21.02
CA HIS A 433 19.20 16.70 20.26
C HIS A 433 18.01 16.80 19.30
N ASN A 434 17.40 15.69 18.91
CA ASN A 434 16.32 15.71 17.91
C ASN A 434 14.91 15.95 18.49
N VAL A 435 14.68 15.63 19.76
CA VAL A 435 13.36 15.81 20.42
C VAL A 435 13.09 17.31 20.67
N ASP A 436 14.09 18.05 21.10
CA ASP A 436 13.97 19.49 21.35
C ASP A 436 13.83 20.29 20.04
N ALA A 437 14.48 19.85 18.98
CA ALA A 437 14.34 20.45 17.64
C ALA A 437 12.93 20.24 17.05
N LEU A 438 12.32 19.07 17.25
CA LEU A 438 10.96 18.78 16.78
C LEU A 438 9.90 19.58 17.58
N LEU A 439 10.07 19.68 18.89
CA LEU A 439 9.21 20.49 19.76
C LEU A 439 9.31 22.00 19.41
N SER A 440 10.47 22.47 18.96
CA SER A 440 10.65 23.84 18.50
C SER A 440 10.05 24.11 17.12
N LEU A 441 10.03 23.12 16.24
CA LEU A 441 9.36 23.21 14.92
C LEU A 441 7.83 23.22 15.06
N VAL A 442 7.28 22.35 15.91
CA VAL A 442 5.82 22.32 16.16
C VAL A 442 5.33 23.60 16.82
N LYS A 443 6.14 24.26 17.67
CA LYS A 443 5.80 25.58 18.27
C LYS A 443 5.88 26.77 17.32
N LYS A 444 6.51 26.63 16.14
CA LYS A 444 6.61 27.69 15.14
C LYS A 444 5.57 27.63 14.03
N THR A 445 4.75 26.57 14.00
CA THR A 445 3.76 26.32 12.92
C THR A 445 2.30 26.43 13.41
N PHE A 446 2.08 26.84 14.69
CA PHE A 446 0.76 27.20 15.23
C PHE A 446 0.77 28.57 15.86
#